data_3ea3a8f81053f684e37280f825c98d4a
#
_entry.id   3ea3a8f81053f684e37280f825c98d4a
#
_cell.length_a   1.000
_cell.length_b   1.000
_cell.length_c   1.000
_cell.angle_alpha   90.00
_cell.angle_beta   90.00
_cell.angle_gamma   90.00
#
_symmetry.space_group_name_H-M   'P 1'
#
loop_
_entity.id
_entity.type
_entity.pdbx_description
1 polymer ?
#
loop_
_entity_poly.entity_id
_entity_poly.type
_entity_poly.pdbx_seq_one_letter_code
_entity_poly.pdbx_strand_id
1 'polypeptide(L)'
;MINQPRTRILPNKDNILGILGGGQLGKMIAMSASKAGYKTHLYCPKGDNPAETVVDTFTHGEWDDFDKLVEFSNNVVCATSEFENIPSKTLELLANKTSVIPNSKVFRSAQ
;
A
#
# COMPACT_ATOMS: atom_id res chain seq x y z
N MET A 1 4.31 29.39 6.90
CA MET A 1 4.26 29.01 6.51
C MET A 1 3.89 28.43 6.18
N ILE A 2 3.62 28.36 6.39
CA ILE A 2 3.34 27.78 6.08
C ILE A 2 3.12 26.95 5.78
N ASN A 3 3.01 26.77 5.95
CA ASN A 3 2.86 25.93 5.67
C ASN A 3 2.37 25.12 5.41
N GLN A 4 2.09 24.84 5.37
CA GLN A 4 1.67 24.08 5.17
C GLN A 4 1.48 23.21 4.69
N PRO A 5 1.41 22.84 4.77
CA PRO A 5 1.30 21.91 4.39
C PRO A 5 0.83 21.22 3.91
N ARG A 6 0.57 20.94 4.14
CA ARG A 6 0.08 20.27 3.71
C ARG A 6 -0.48 19.95 2.91
N THR A 7 -0.42 19.99 3.42
CA THR A 7 -1.30 19.84 2.60
C THR A 7 -1.27 19.56 1.26
N ARG A 8 -0.84 19.62 0.93
CA ARG A 8 -0.85 19.34 -0.41
C ARG A 8 -0.51 17.93 -0.68
N ILE A 9 -1.08 17.40 -1.67
CA ILE A 9 -0.85 16.06 -2.08
C ILE A 9 0.17 16.07 -3.19
N LEU A 10 1.39 15.67 -2.87
CA LEU A 10 2.45 15.61 -3.86
C LEU A 10 2.64 14.17 -4.29
N PRO A 11 3.03 13.93 -5.55
CA PRO A 11 3.27 12.58 -6.05
C PRO A 11 4.64 12.07 -5.59
N ASN A 12 4.81 11.93 -4.28
CA ASN A 12 6.01 11.41 -3.67
C ASN A 12 5.62 10.36 -2.63
N LYS A 13 6.60 9.72 -2.05
CA LYS A 13 6.33 8.62 -1.13
C LYS A 13 5.47 9.04 0.07
N ASP A 14 5.49 10.32 0.46
CA ASP A 14 4.74 10.78 1.62
C ASP A 14 3.23 10.77 1.38
N ASN A 15 2.82 10.56 0.16
CA ASN A 15 1.42 10.48 -0.22
C ASN A 15 1.04 9.13 -0.81
N ILE A 16 1.94 8.16 -0.77
CA ILE A 16 1.70 6.86 -1.38
C ILE A 16 1.44 5.82 -0.31
N LEU A 17 0.26 5.23 -0.36
CA LEU A 17 -0.08 4.09 0.48
C LEU A 17 0.28 2.81 -0.26
N GLY A 18 1.09 1.98 0.37
CA GLY A 18 1.42 0.67 -0.17
C GLY A 18 0.34 -0.34 0.19
N ILE A 19 0.01 -1.21 -0.75
CA ILE A 19 -1.00 -2.25 -0.53
C ILE A 19 -0.40 -3.59 -0.92
N LEU A 20 -0.48 -4.55 -0.01
CA LEU A 20 0.01 -5.91 -0.24
C LEU A 20 -1.18 -6.82 -0.47
N GLY A 21 -1.22 -7.41 -1.66
CA GLY A 21 -2.31 -8.31 -2.02
C GLY A 21 -3.22 -7.71 -3.07
N GLY A 22 -3.39 -8.43 -4.17
CA GLY A 22 -4.07 -7.93 -5.36
C GLY A 22 -5.51 -8.36 -5.52
N GLY A 23 -6.11 -9.04 -4.53
CA GLY A 23 -7.46 -9.55 -4.62
C GLY A 23 -8.55 -8.51 -4.41
N GLN A 24 -9.76 -8.97 -4.14
CA GLN A 24 -10.91 -8.07 -3.98
C GLN A 24 -10.76 -7.14 -2.79
N LEU A 25 -10.22 -7.64 -1.67
CA LEU A 25 -10.00 -6.78 -0.51
C LEU A 25 -8.96 -5.70 -0.83
N GLY A 26 -7.89 -6.07 -1.51
CA GLY A 26 -6.89 -5.10 -1.96
C GLY A 26 -7.49 -4.03 -2.85
N LYS A 27 -8.40 -4.43 -3.73
CA LYS A 27 -9.12 -3.49 -4.59
C LYS A 27 -9.96 -2.51 -3.77
N MET A 28 -10.69 -3.01 -2.77
CA MET A 28 -11.51 -2.17 -1.91
C MET A 28 -10.64 -1.20 -1.09
N ILE A 29 -9.50 -1.69 -0.59
CA ILE A 29 -8.55 -0.84 0.13
C ILE A 29 -8.07 0.30 -0.77
N ALA A 30 -7.69 -0.03 -2.01
CA ALA A 30 -7.19 0.97 -2.95
C ALA A 30 -8.23 2.05 -3.25
N MET A 31 -9.48 1.64 -3.44
CA MET A 31 -10.56 2.58 -3.69
C MET A 31 -10.79 3.51 -2.51
N SER A 32 -10.76 2.96 -1.30
CA SER A 32 -10.93 3.77 -0.08
C SER A 32 -9.76 4.73 0.11
N ALA A 33 -8.53 4.27 -0.15
CA ALA A 33 -7.35 5.11 -0.03
C ALA A 33 -7.41 6.27 -1.02
N SER A 34 -7.85 6.02 -2.23
CA SER A 34 -8.01 7.08 -3.24
C SER A 34 -9.01 8.13 -2.78
N LYS A 35 -10.12 7.70 -2.18
CA LYS A 35 -11.10 8.64 -1.64
C LYS A 35 -10.52 9.48 -0.51
N ALA A 36 -9.59 8.91 0.25
CA ALA A 36 -8.93 9.62 1.35
C ALA A 36 -7.78 10.52 0.89
N GLY A 37 -7.49 10.55 -0.41
CA GLY A 37 -6.49 11.45 -0.97
C GLY A 37 -5.12 10.83 -1.18
N TYR A 38 -4.97 9.52 -0.98
CA TYR A 38 -3.69 8.84 -1.19
C TYR A 38 -3.52 8.41 -2.64
N LYS A 39 -2.29 8.43 -3.10
CA LYS A 39 -1.88 7.62 -4.24
C LYS A 39 -1.66 6.20 -3.72
N THR A 40 -1.77 5.22 -4.59
CA THR A 40 -1.66 3.82 -4.18
C THR A 40 -0.61 3.09 -5.00
N HIS A 41 0.14 2.22 -4.33
CA HIS A 41 1.10 1.35 -4.99
C HIS A 41 0.91 -0.07 -4.48
N LEU A 42 0.60 -0.98 -5.38
CA LEU A 42 0.28 -2.36 -5.07
C LEU A 42 1.51 -3.24 -5.20
N TYR A 43 1.66 -4.20 -4.30
CA TYR A 43 2.65 -5.26 -4.42
C TYR A 43 1.94 -6.60 -4.32
N CYS A 44 2.12 -7.44 -5.32
CA CYS A 44 1.53 -8.77 -5.33
C CYS A 44 2.24 -9.65 -6.37
N PRO A 45 2.16 -10.97 -6.23
CA PRO A 45 2.65 -11.85 -7.31
C PRO A 45 1.83 -11.64 -8.58
N LYS A 46 2.42 -12.00 -9.72
CA LYS A 46 1.70 -11.98 -10.99
C LYS A 46 0.50 -12.91 -10.92
N GLY A 47 -0.57 -12.55 -11.61
CA GLY A 47 -1.75 -13.38 -11.67
C GLY A 47 -3.00 -12.56 -11.91
N ASP A 48 -4.13 -13.12 -11.54
CA ASP A 48 -5.40 -12.43 -11.64
C ASP A 48 -5.56 -11.55 -10.40
N ASN A 49 -5.26 -10.29 -10.56
CA ASN A 49 -5.22 -9.33 -9.45
C ASN A 49 -6.19 -8.19 -9.70
N PRO A 50 -7.45 -8.31 -9.24
CA PRO A 50 -8.44 -7.25 -9.43
C PRO A 50 -7.99 -5.86 -8.97
N ALA A 51 -7.16 -5.79 -7.93
CA ALA A 51 -6.70 -4.51 -7.42
C ALA A 51 -5.86 -3.73 -8.42
N GLU A 52 -5.22 -4.40 -9.39
CA GLU A 52 -4.40 -3.71 -10.40
C GLU A 52 -5.21 -2.70 -11.22
N THR A 53 -6.50 -2.90 -11.32
CA THR A 53 -7.35 -2.03 -12.14
C THR A 53 -7.63 -0.67 -11.49
N VAL A 54 -7.35 -0.53 -10.20
CA VAL A 54 -7.74 0.67 -9.45
C VAL A 54 -6.58 1.34 -8.71
N VAL A 55 -5.36 0.80 -8.81
CA VAL A 55 -4.19 1.43 -8.19
C VAL A 55 -3.48 2.35 -9.17
N ASP A 56 -2.69 3.28 -8.64
CA ASP A 56 -1.92 4.19 -9.48
C ASP A 56 -0.72 3.49 -10.11
N THR A 57 -0.03 2.68 -9.33
CA THR A 57 1.12 1.91 -9.82
C THR A 57 1.15 0.56 -9.11
N PHE A 58 1.93 -0.38 -9.65
CA PHE A 58 2.09 -1.69 -8.99
C PHE A 58 3.45 -2.31 -9.31
N THR A 59 3.86 -3.23 -8.44
CA THR A 59 5.06 -4.05 -8.62
C THR A 59 4.64 -5.50 -8.45
N HIS A 60 5.02 -6.35 -9.40
CA HIS A 60 4.84 -7.79 -9.26
C HIS A 60 6.08 -8.38 -8.59
N GLY A 61 5.87 -9.13 -7.52
CA GLY A 61 6.93 -9.82 -6.83
C GLY A 61 6.36 -10.87 -5.90
N GLU A 62 7.17 -11.88 -5.59
CA GLU A 62 6.77 -12.93 -4.67
C GLU A 62 6.88 -12.44 -3.24
N TRP A 63 6.19 -13.13 -2.33
CA TRP A 63 6.17 -12.72 -0.92
C TRP A 63 7.50 -12.93 -0.22
N ASP A 64 8.42 -13.71 -0.80
CA ASP A 64 9.76 -13.92 -0.26
C ASP A 64 10.84 -13.21 -1.06
N ASP A 65 10.48 -12.36 -1.99
CA ASP A 65 11.45 -11.53 -2.72
C ASP A 65 11.76 -10.30 -1.87
N PHE A 66 12.66 -10.48 -0.91
CA PHE A 66 12.93 -9.45 0.09
C PHE A 66 13.57 -8.18 -0.51
N ASP A 67 14.33 -8.31 -1.58
CA ASP A 67 14.89 -7.12 -2.24
C ASP A 67 13.79 -6.24 -2.81
N LYS A 68 12.81 -6.84 -3.48
CA LYS A 68 11.67 -6.09 -4.01
C LYS A 68 10.80 -5.52 -2.91
N LEU A 69 10.64 -6.26 -1.81
CA LEU A 69 9.86 -5.78 -0.68
C LEU A 69 10.52 -4.57 -0.01
N VAL A 70 11.84 -4.58 0.10
CA VAL A 70 12.56 -3.43 0.64
C VAL A 70 12.38 -2.23 -0.28
N GLU A 71 12.51 -2.43 -1.59
CA GLU A 71 12.28 -1.34 -2.55
C GLU A 71 10.87 -0.80 -2.43
N PHE A 72 9.88 -1.70 -2.33
CA PHE A 72 8.49 -1.30 -2.13
C PHE A 72 8.35 -0.43 -0.87
N SER A 73 8.95 -0.85 0.24
CA SER A 73 8.84 -0.11 1.50
C SER A 73 9.47 1.29 1.42
N ASN A 74 10.48 1.45 0.58
CA ASN A 74 11.15 2.74 0.41
C ASN A 74 10.31 3.73 -0.41
N ASN A 75 9.30 3.25 -1.10
CA ASN A 75 8.50 4.07 -2.00
C ASN A 75 7.12 4.41 -1.47
N VAL A 76 6.82 4.02 -0.23
CA VAL A 76 5.51 4.29 0.37
C VAL A 76 5.70 4.92 1.74
N VAL A 77 4.69 5.69 2.17
CA VAL A 77 4.72 6.30 3.50
C VAL A 77 4.26 5.30 4.56
N CYS A 78 3.37 4.41 4.19
CA CYS A 78 2.91 3.33 5.06
C CYS A 78 2.31 2.24 4.17
N ALA A 79 2.03 1.09 4.75
CA ALA A 79 1.50 -0.03 4.00
C ALA A 79 0.36 -0.68 4.75
N THR A 80 -0.54 -1.30 4.00
CA THR A 80 -1.59 -2.13 4.55
C THR A 80 -1.72 -3.39 3.69
N SER A 81 -2.48 -4.35 4.14
CA SER A 81 -2.54 -5.63 3.44
C SER A 81 -3.86 -6.35 3.62
N GLU A 82 -4.03 -7.38 2.79
CA GLU A 82 -5.06 -8.39 2.96
C GLU A 82 -4.52 -9.46 3.92
N PHE A 83 -4.32 -9.17 5.14
CA PHE A 83 -3.51 -9.92 6.11
C PHE A 83 -3.61 -11.45 6.06
N GLU A 84 -4.70 -12.02 5.56
CA GLU A 84 -4.91 -13.45 5.62
C GLU A 84 -3.96 -14.27 4.75
N ASN A 85 -3.51 -13.70 3.64
CA ASN A 85 -2.74 -14.44 2.63
C ASN A 85 -1.28 -14.02 2.56
N ILE A 86 -0.84 -13.16 3.47
CA ILE A 86 0.53 -12.65 3.44
C ILE A 86 1.35 -13.38 4.50
N PRO A 87 2.50 -13.98 4.12
CA PRO A 87 3.34 -14.66 5.10
C PRO A 87 3.79 -13.71 6.21
N SER A 88 3.86 -14.22 7.44
CA SER A 88 4.24 -13.41 8.57
C SER A 88 5.65 -12.83 8.45
N LYS A 89 6.58 -13.55 7.83
CA LYS A 89 7.93 -13.04 7.60
C LYS A 89 7.94 -11.79 6.72
N THR A 90 7.06 -11.77 5.71
CA THR A 90 6.91 -10.61 4.84
C THR A 90 6.42 -9.40 5.64
N LEU A 91 5.41 -9.61 6.48
CA LEU A 91 4.88 -8.53 7.32
C LEU A 91 5.89 -8.05 8.33
N GLU A 92 6.69 -8.95 8.91
CA GLU A 92 7.74 -8.58 9.86
C GLU A 92 8.80 -7.72 9.19
N LEU A 93 9.23 -8.11 7.98
CA LEU A 93 10.21 -7.32 7.24
C LEU A 93 9.69 -5.90 7.02
N LEU A 94 8.46 -5.81 6.55
CA LEU A 94 7.87 -4.50 6.23
C LEU A 94 7.67 -3.66 7.47
N ALA A 95 7.29 -4.25 8.60
CA ALA A 95 7.09 -3.51 9.84
C ALA A 95 8.40 -2.88 10.34
N ASN A 96 9.55 -3.45 9.96
CA ASN A 96 10.85 -2.87 10.30
C ASN A 96 11.26 -1.74 9.35
N LYS A 97 10.59 -1.60 8.21
CA LYS A 97 10.98 -0.64 7.17
C LYS A 97 9.97 0.49 7.01
N THR A 98 8.72 0.24 7.30
CA THR A 98 7.66 1.24 7.15
C THR A 98 6.56 0.94 8.15
N SER A 99 5.63 1.86 8.31
CA SER A 99 4.47 1.64 9.17
C SER A 99 3.48 0.72 8.46
N VAL A 100 3.12 -0.38 9.11
CA VAL A 100 2.08 -1.28 8.60
C VAL A 100 0.83 -1.03 9.41
N ILE A 101 -0.22 -0.57 8.75
CA ILE A 101 -1.46 -0.18 9.42
C ILE A 101 -2.59 -1.17 9.08
N PRO A 102 -3.55 -1.36 9.99
CA PRO A 102 -4.70 -2.21 9.69
C PRO A 102 -5.54 -1.60 8.57
N ASN A 103 -6.08 -2.44 7.68
CA ASN A 103 -6.91 -1.94 6.60
C ASN A 103 -8.17 -1.24 7.10
N SER A 104 -8.65 -1.58 8.31
CA SER A 104 -9.78 -0.89 8.90
C SER A 104 -9.54 0.61 9.06
N LYS A 105 -8.29 1.02 9.28
CA LYS A 105 -7.97 2.45 9.35
C LYS A 105 -8.14 3.13 8.00
N VAL A 106 -7.81 2.44 6.92
CA VAL A 106 -7.98 2.98 5.56
C VAL A 106 -9.47 3.21 5.29
N PHE A 107 -10.29 2.22 5.59
CA PHE A 107 -11.74 2.35 5.37
C PHE A 107 -12.35 3.46 6.21
N ARG A 108 -11.90 3.59 7.46
CA ARG A 108 -12.39 4.64 8.34
C ARG A 108 -12.03 6.02 7.83
N SER A 109 -10.81 6.19 7.30
CA SER A 109 -10.35 7.48 6.81
C SER A 109 -11.08 7.95 5.57
N ALA A 110 -11.69 7.02 4.82
CA ALA A 110 -12.39 7.33 3.59
C ALA A 110 -13.86 7.72 3.80
N GLN A 111 -14.35 7.61 5.01
CA GLN A 111 -15.75 7.95 5.31
C GLN A 111 -15.98 9.45 5.51
#